data_50402ebeec9ef5719eea0de676146f49
#
_entry.id   50402ebeec9ef5719eea0de676146f49
#
_cell.length_a   1.000
_cell.length_b   1.000
_cell.length_c   1.000
_cell.angle_alpha   90.00
_cell.angle_beta   90.00
_cell.angle_gamma   90.00
#
_symmetry.space_group_name_H-M   'P 1'
#
loop_
_entity.id
_entity.type
_entity.pdbx_description
1 polymer ?
#
loop_
_entity_poly.entity_id
_entity_poly.type
_entity_poly.pdbx_seq_one_letter_code
_entity_poly.pdbx_strand_id
1 'polypeptide(L)'
;MPKIDDHIIQRIIATARIEEVAEDLLGTYSGANSSGLKKQGVRFTALCPFHADRHLGNFVVYPRKNIFKCFACDAKGGVVDFVMRYNNMSFPDAIRWLGAKYGIAVEGSERYRVRRCEPHQPQAPLPVLELPRKYVLARRNYTGNVWVAWLKSQAWDMAQRGRIEGMLRNYNVGTAKDGRTIWWQMDEEGRLRTGKLMRYQEDGHRDKRVNPTWV
;
A
#
# COMPACT_ATOMS: atom_id res chain seq x y z
N MET A 1 21.51 22.47 -22.77
CA MET A 1 21.56 22.86 -21.35
C MET A 1 22.92 22.50 -20.81
N PRO A 2 23.58 23.36 -20.04
CA PRO A 2 24.88 23.02 -19.46
C PRO A 2 24.76 21.78 -18.59
N LYS A 3 25.75 20.87 -18.68
CA LYS A 3 25.84 19.65 -17.89
C LYS A 3 26.16 20.04 -16.45
N ILE A 4 25.39 19.57 -15.49
CA ILE A 4 25.68 19.78 -14.07
C ILE A 4 26.90 18.92 -13.70
N ASP A 5 27.83 19.50 -12.96
CA ASP A 5 29.04 18.82 -12.52
C ASP A 5 28.69 17.62 -11.61
N ASP A 6 29.30 16.48 -11.89
CA ASP A 6 29.03 15.22 -11.15
C ASP A 6 29.38 15.36 -9.65
N HIS A 7 30.40 16.17 -9.31
CA HIS A 7 30.74 16.45 -7.92
C HIS A 7 29.62 17.22 -7.19
N ILE A 8 28.97 18.16 -7.87
CA ILE A 8 27.84 18.92 -7.32
C ILE A 8 26.66 17.96 -7.11
N ILE A 9 26.37 17.08 -8.07
CA ILE A 9 25.32 16.06 -7.98
C ILE A 9 25.55 15.16 -6.76
N GLN A 10 26.78 14.63 -6.60
CA GLN A 10 27.11 13.76 -5.47
C GLN A 10 26.98 14.49 -4.13
N ARG A 11 27.41 15.75 -4.06
CA ARG A 11 27.28 16.59 -2.88
C ARG A 11 25.82 16.80 -2.50
N ILE A 12 24.94 17.05 -3.47
CA ILE A 12 23.50 17.22 -3.25
C ILE A 12 22.90 15.91 -2.72
N ILE A 13 23.18 14.77 -3.36
CA ILE A 13 22.67 13.46 -2.96
C ILE A 13 23.12 13.09 -1.54
N ALA A 14 24.37 13.40 -1.19
CA ALA A 14 24.93 13.14 0.13
C ALA A 14 24.33 14.03 1.23
N THR A 15 23.94 15.26 0.88
CA THR A 15 23.39 16.25 1.81
C THR A 15 21.89 16.09 1.99
N ALA A 16 21.17 15.77 0.91
CA ALA A 16 19.72 15.73 0.90
C ALA A 16 19.17 14.56 1.73
N ARG A 17 18.29 14.86 2.67
CA ARG A 17 17.61 13.89 3.54
C ARG A 17 16.20 13.65 3.04
N ILE A 18 15.89 12.40 2.73
CA ILE A 18 14.59 12.04 2.15
C ILE A 18 13.42 12.32 3.10
N GLU A 19 13.62 12.15 4.40
CA GLU A 19 12.59 12.47 5.39
C GLU A 19 12.24 13.95 5.43
N GLU A 20 13.24 14.85 5.33
CA GLU A 20 13.03 16.30 5.30
C GLU A 20 12.32 16.72 3.99
N VAL A 21 12.76 16.16 2.87
CA VAL A 21 12.14 16.42 1.57
C VAL A 21 10.71 15.89 1.51
N ALA A 22 10.48 14.69 2.05
CA ALA A 22 9.16 14.11 2.08
C ALA A 22 8.22 14.88 3.04
N GLU A 23 8.71 15.37 4.17
CA GLU A 23 7.92 16.20 5.09
C GLU A 23 7.54 17.55 4.47
N ASP A 24 8.45 18.18 3.75
CA ASP A 24 8.16 19.44 3.04
C ASP A 24 7.11 19.26 1.93
N LEU A 25 7.16 18.14 1.23
CA LEU A 25 6.29 17.90 0.07
C LEU A 25 4.95 17.27 0.46
N LEU A 26 4.91 16.40 1.46
CA LEU A 26 3.70 15.70 1.91
C LEU A 26 3.04 16.38 3.12
N GLY A 27 3.78 17.23 3.84
CA GLY A 27 3.38 17.76 5.13
C GLY A 27 3.54 16.77 6.28
N THR A 28 3.34 17.26 7.50
CA THR A 28 3.36 16.44 8.72
C THR A 28 1.98 15.81 8.96
N TYR A 29 1.95 14.60 9.49
CA TYR A 29 0.71 13.91 9.84
C TYR A 29 -0.06 14.67 10.93
N SER A 30 -1.30 15.06 10.66
CA SER A 30 -2.15 15.86 11.58
C SER A 30 -3.43 15.15 12.02
N GLY A 31 -3.58 13.84 11.79
CA GLY A 31 -4.77 13.08 12.21
C GLY A 31 -5.30 12.09 11.17
N ALA A 32 -6.50 11.54 11.43
CA ALA A 32 -7.05 10.40 10.68
C ALA A 32 -7.21 10.62 9.17
N ASN A 33 -7.39 11.88 8.72
CA ASN A 33 -7.56 12.23 7.31
C ASN A 33 -6.31 12.87 6.68
N SER A 34 -5.15 12.81 7.36
CA SER A 34 -3.91 13.42 6.88
C SER A 34 -3.15 12.47 5.97
N SER A 35 -2.73 12.96 4.81
CA SER A 35 -1.78 12.29 3.93
C SER A 35 -0.31 12.49 4.34
N GLY A 36 -0.09 13.34 5.37
CA GLY A 36 1.25 13.74 5.82
C GLY A 36 2.10 12.61 6.37
N LEU A 37 3.38 12.89 6.51
CA LEU A 37 4.40 11.95 6.96
C LEU A 37 4.28 11.67 8.46
N LYS A 38 4.02 10.43 8.86
CA LYS A 38 3.90 9.95 10.23
C LYS A 38 5.15 9.18 10.66
N LYS A 39 5.79 9.60 11.74
CA LYS A 39 6.93 8.86 12.31
C LYS A 39 6.48 7.56 12.95
N GLN A 40 7.16 6.46 12.62
CA GLN A 40 6.97 5.12 13.18
C GLN A 40 8.32 4.50 13.56
N GLY A 41 8.76 4.76 14.78
CA GLY A 41 10.09 4.32 15.25
C GLY A 41 11.20 4.94 14.40
N VAL A 42 11.97 4.10 13.67
CA VAL A 42 13.11 4.53 12.84
C VAL A 42 12.75 4.85 11.39
N ARG A 43 11.49 4.75 11.02
CA ARG A 43 10.97 5.00 9.68
C ARG A 43 9.80 5.96 9.72
N PHE A 44 9.40 6.47 8.54
CA PHE A 44 8.19 7.26 8.40
C PHE A 44 7.23 6.56 7.43
N THR A 45 5.93 6.77 7.63
CA THR A 45 4.87 6.23 6.79
C THR A 45 3.92 7.35 6.38
N ALA A 46 3.37 7.24 5.18
CA ALA A 46 2.35 8.16 4.66
C ALA A 46 1.40 7.41 3.72
N LEU A 47 0.37 8.10 3.24
CA LEU A 47 -0.32 7.68 2.03
C LEU A 47 0.61 7.90 0.83
N CYS A 48 0.58 6.98 -0.13
CA CYS A 48 1.46 7.11 -1.30
C CYS A 48 1.01 8.26 -2.20
N PRO A 49 1.92 9.19 -2.56
CA PRO A 49 1.56 10.30 -3.45
C PRO A 49 1.51 9.90 -4.93
N PHE A 50 1.91 8.66 -5.27
CA PHE A 50 2.06 8.21 -6.66
C PHE A 50 0.91 7.36 -7.18
N HIS A 51 -0.08 7.05 -6.33
CA HIS A 51 -1.32 6.38 -6.71
C HIS A 51 -2.42 6.75 -5.69
N ALA A 52 -3.68 6.47 -6.02
CA ALA A 52 -4.80 6.67 -5.12
C ALA A 52 -4.74 5.68 -3.93
N ASP A 53 -3.95 6.03 -2.91
CA ASP A 53 -3.72 5.21 -1.72
C ASP A 53 -4.74 5.52 -0.62
N ARG A 54 -5.20 4.47 0.07
CA ARG A 54 -6.17 4.57 1.17
C ARG A 54 -5.64 3.96 2.48
N HIS A 55 -4.46 3.34 2.43
CA HIS A 55 -3.90 2.63 3.57
C HIS A 55 -2.61 3.26 4.02
N LEU A 56 -2.67 3.98 5.14
CA LEU A 56 -1.49 4.51 5.79
C LEU A 56 -0.50 3.37 6.10
N GLY A 57 0.72 3.49 5.58
CA GLY A 57 1.76 2.47 5.74
C GLY A 57 2.17 1.75 4.47
N ASN A 58 1.44 1.91 3.36
CA ASN A 58 1.90 1.44 2.06
C ASN A 58 3.14 2.20 1.59
N PHE A 59 3.19 3.50 1.83
CA PHE A 59 4.36 4.32 1.52
C PHE A 59 5.24 4.46 2.76
N VAL A 60 6.49 4.04 2.63
CA VAL A 60 7.48 4.03 3.72
C VAL A 60 8.74 4.75 3.31
N VAL A 61 9.21 5.65 4.16
CA VAL A 61 10.49 6.35 4.04
C VAL A 61 11.46 5.76 5.06
N TYR A 62 12.66 5.44 4.60
CA TYR A 62 13.75 4.86 5.38
C TYR A 62 14.91 5.85 5.50
N PRO A 63 14.97 6.70 6.54
CA PRO A 63 15.99 7.73 6.70
C PRO A 63 17.42 7.19 6.64
N ARG A 64 17.69 6.08 7.35
CA ARG A 64 19.04 5.48 7.39
C ARG A 64 19.58 5.07 6.03
N LYS A 65 18.70 4.71 5.09
CA LYS A 65 19.06 4.30 3.73
C LYS A 65 18.86 5.42 2.72
N ASN A 66 18.25 6.52 3.12
CA ASN A 66 17.87 7.66 2.28
C ASN A 66 17.00 7.26 1.08
N ILE A 67 16.06 6.31 1.27
CA ILE A 67 15.17 5.78 0.23
C ILE A 67 13.72 5.77 0.67
N PHE A 68 12.81 5.72 -0.31
CA PHE A 68 11.40 5.41 -0.11
C PHE A 68 10.99 4.13 -0.85
N LYS A 69 9.89 3.53 -0.39
CA LYS A 69 9.22 2.44 -1.09
C LYS A 69 7.72 2.46 -0.80
N CYS A 70 6.92 2.28 -1.85
CA CYS A 70 5.51 1.94 -1.74
C CYS A 70 5.31 0.44 -1.96
N PHE A 71 4.60 -0.22 -1.05
CA PHE A 71 4.33 -1.66 -1.13
C PHE A 71 3.08 -1.99 -1.97
N ALA A 72 2.28 -0.97 -2.33
CA ALA A 72 1.09 -1.16 -3.16
C ALA A 72 1.39 -0.97 -4.67
N CYS A 73 2.09 0.11 -5.07
CA CYS A 73 2.39 0.41 -6.47
C CYS A 73 3.86 0.16 -6.86
N ASP A 74 4.68 -0.38 -5.94
CA ASP A 74 6.14 -0.63 -6.10
C ASP A 74 6.98 0.60 -6.48
N ALA A 75 6.43 1.82 -6.31
CA ALA A 75 7.23 3.04 -6.46
C ALA A 75 8.34 3.05 -5.42
N LYS A 76 9.58 3.21 -5.86
CA LYS A 76 10.78 3.18 -5.02
C LYS A 76 11.88 4.05 -5.60
N GLY A 77 12.83 4.46 -4.77
CA GLY A 77 13.98 5.23 -5.18
C GLY A 77 14.63 6.01 -4.05
N GLY A 78 15.61 6.82 -4.41
CA GLY A 78 16.27 7.76 -3.52
C GLY A 78 15.56 9.12 -3.45
N VAL A 79 16.21 10.08 -2.78
CA VAL A 79 15.65 11.44 -2.63
C VAL A 79 15.43 12.15 -3.96
N VAL A 80 16.32 11.95 -4.95
CA VAL A 80 16.19 12.54 -6.29
C VAL A 80 14.99 11.93 -7.02
N ASP A 81 14.85 10.59 -7.00
CA ASP A 81 13.71 9.89 -7.61
C ASP A 81 12.38 10.34 -7.02
N PHE A 82 12.36 10.61 -5.71
CA PHE A 82 11.17 11.11 -5.03
C PHE A 82 10.77 12.48 -5.57
N VAL A 83 11.71 13.42 -5.63
CA VAL A 83 11.47 14.77 -6.15
C VAL A 83 11.06 14.76 -7.62
N MET A 84 11.75 13.98 -8.46
CA MET A 84 11.41 13.81 -9.88
C MET A 84 9.97 13.35 -10.08
N ARG A 85 9.58 12.30 -9.38
CA ARG A 85 8.23 11.72 -9.50
C ARG A 85 7.16 12.62 -8.91
N TYR A 86 7.42 13.21 -7.73
CA TYR A 86 6.44 14.05 -7.05
C TYR A 86 6.12 15.33 -7.81
N ASN A 87 7.15 16.00 -8.32
CA ASN A 87 7.00 17.25 -9.05
C ASN A 87 6.91 17.06 -10.58
N ASN A 88 6.91 15.80 -11.06
CA ASN A 88 6.93 15.48 -12.50
C ASN A 88 8.02 16.25 -13.27
N MET A 89 9.25 16.22 -12.78
CA MET A 89 10.36 16.97 -13.35
C MET A 89 11.52 16.07 -13.79
N SER A 90 12.39 16.62 -14.64
CA SER A 90 13.59 15.91 -15.11
C SER A 90 14.64 15.79 -14.01
N PHE A 91 15.59 14.85 -14.18
CA PHE A 91 16.72 14.68 -13.25
C PHE A 91 17.53 15.97 -13.04
N PRO A 92 17.94 16.72 -14.08
CA PRO A 92 18.66 18.00 -13.88
C PRO A 92 17.84 19.01 -13.08
N ASP A 93 16.53 19.03 -13.28
CA ASP A 93 15.64 19.95 -12.57
C ASP A 93 15.47 19.55 -11.11
N ALA A 94 15.37 18.25 -10.81
CA ALA A 94 15.33 17.74 -9.45
C ALA A 94 16.64 18.06 -8.69
N ILE A 95 17.79 17.97 -9.35
CA ILE A 95 19.09 18.36 -8.77
C ILE A 95 19.14 19.86 -8.48
N ARG A 96 18.64 20.72 -9.39
CA ARG A 96 18.57 22.17 -9.15
C ARG A 96 17.60 22.50 -8.01
N TRP A 97 16.47 21.82 -7.96
CA TRP A 97 15.48 21.98 -6.88
C TRP A 97 16.08 21.62 -5.51
N LEU A 98 16.76 20.48 -5.42
CA LEU A 98 17.46 20.06 -4.21
C LEU A 98 18.63 21.02 -3.87
N GLY A 99 19.38 21.48 -4.89
CA GLY A 99 20.41 22.49 -4.71
C GLY A 99 19.86 23.77 -4.08
N ALA A 100 18.74 24.29 -4.60
CA ALA A 100 18.08 25.46 -4.04
C ALA A 100 17.61 25.23 -2.58
N LYS A 101 17.06 24.04 -2.30
CA LYS A 101 16.60 23.69 -0.95
C LYS A 101 17.75 23.65 0.08
N TYR A 102 18.88 23.05 -0.30
CA TYR A 102 20.02 22.85 0.62
C TYR A 102 21.11 23.92 0.49
N GLY A 103 20.84 25.01 -0.26
CA GLY A 103 21.79 26.11 -0.42
C GLY A 103 23.07 25.75 -1.18
N ILE A 104 23.02 24.69 -2.01
CA ILE A 104 24.12 24.28 -2.88
C ILE A 104 23.95 24.96 -4.23
N ALA A 105 24.92 25.83 -4.62
CA ALA A 105 24.85 26.54 -5.88
C ALA A 105 24.91 25.57 -7.07
N VAL A 106 23.85 25.58 -7.88
CA VAL A 106 23.75 24.86 -9.15
C VAL A 106 23.28 25.86 -10.19
N GLU A 107 23.92 25.88 -11.36
CA GLU A 107 23.53 26.79 -12.42
C GLU A 107 22.04 26.63 -12.78
N GLY A 108 21.28 27.74 -12.69
CA GLY A 108 19.84 27.77 -12.93
C GLY A 108 18.98 27.36 -11.74
N SER A 109 19.55 27.18 -10.53
CA SER A 109 18.80 26.82 -9.31
C SER A 109 17.86 27.95 -8.83
N GLU A 110 18.15 29.22 -9.19
CA GLU A 110 17.35 30.39 -8.79
C GLU A 110 15.90 30.33 -9.28
N ARG A 111 15.63 29.54 -10.32
CA ARG A 111 14.27 29.32 -10.87
C ARG A 111 13.43 28.42 -9.96
N TYR A 112 14.06 27.64 -9.11
CA TYR A 112 13.42 26.69 -8.22
C TYR A 112 13.29 27.29 -6.82
N ARG A 113 12.45 28.32 -6.66
CA ARG A 113 11.98 28.70 -5.32
C ARG A 113 11.23 27.52 -4.73
N VAL A 114 11.68 27.04 -3.57
CA VAL A 114 10.95 26.05 -2.79
C VAL A 114 9.59 26.66 -2.40
N ARG A 115 8.60 26.50 -3.26
CA ARG A 115 7.22 26.72 -2.84
C ARG A 115 6.92 25.58 -1.89
N ARG A 116 6.57 25.87 -0.63
CA ARG A 116 5.85 24.90 0.19
C ARG A 116 4.66 24.47 -0.64
N CYS A 117 4.69 23.22 -1.14
CA CYS A 117 3.55 22.69 -1.87
C CYS A 117 2.36 22.74 -0.91
N GLU A 118 1.24 23.25 -1.39
CA GLU A 118 -0.01 23.00 -0.70
C GLU A 118 -0.13 21.49 -0.53
N PRO A 119 -0.51 21.01 0.69
CA PRO A 119 -0.64 19.59 0.92
C PRO A 119 -1.50 19.01 -0.19
N HIS A 120 -1.00 17.93 -0.82
CA HIS A 120 -1.73 17.21 -1.83
C HIS A 120 -3.11 16.91 -1.25
N GLN A 121 -4.15 17.58 -1.76
CA GLN A 121 -5.50 17.36 -1.25
C GLN A 121 -5.80 15.87 -1.43
N PRO A 122 -6.18 15.16 -0.35
CA PRO A 122 -6.55 13.77 -0.49
C PRO A 122 -7.61 13.71 -1.59
N GLN A 123 -7.32 12.98 -2.65
CA GLN A 123 -8.31 12.73 -3.68
C GLN A 123 -9.56 12.22 -2.99
N ALA A 124 -10.72 12.81 -3.33
CA ALA A 124 -11.99 12.38 -2.76
C ALA A 124 -12.04 10.85 -2.77
N PRO A 125 -12.39 10.22 -1.63
CA PRO A 125 -12.38 8.77 -1.56
C PRO A 125 -13.20 8.23 -2.73
N LEU A 126 -12.57 7.39 -3.55
CA LEU A 126 -13.27 6.73 -4.65
C LEU A 126 -14.53 6.08 -4.07
N PRO A 127 -15.67 6.10 -4.79
CA PRO A 127 -16.89 5.50 -4.29
C PRO A 127 -16.60 4.06 -3.87
N VAL A 128 -16.93 3.73 -2.63
CA VAL A 128 -16.63 2.41 -2.06
C VAL A 128 -17.57 1.43 -2.73
N LEU A 129 -17.03 0.56 -3.57
CA LEU A 129 -17.81 -0.45 -4.26
C LEU A 129 -18.40 -1.42 -3.23
N GLU A 130 -19.72 -1.57 -3.25
CA GLU A 130 -20.43 -2.58 -2.49
C GLU A 130 -20.79 -3.75 -3.41
N LEU A 131 -20.32 -4.95 -3.06
CA LEU A 131 -20.70 -6.16 -3.77
C LEU A 131 -22.05 -6.67 -3.24
N PRO A 132 -23.00 -7.07 -4.12
CA PRO A 132 -24.26 -7.63 -3.67
C PRO A 132 -24.09 -8.86 -2.78
N ARG A 133 -24.74 -8.92 -1.63
CA ARG A 133 -24.71 -10.06 -0.68
C ARG A 133 -25.06 -11.41 -1.30
N LYS A 134 -25.82 -11.42 -2.40
CA LYS A 134 -26.10 -12.66 -3.16
C LYS A 134 -24.85 -13.44 -3.55
N TYR A 135 -23.70 -12.78 -3.74
CA TYR A 135 -22.44 -13.47 -4.04
C TYR A 135 -21.94 -14.33 -2.89
N VAL A 136 -22.10 -13.86 -1.64
CA VAL A 136 -21.76 -14.67 -0.45
C VAL A 136 -22.65 -15.90 -0.38
N LEU A 137 -23.95 -15.73 -0.54
CA LEU A 137 -24.93 -16.83 -0.45
C LEU A 137 -24.71 -17.87 -1.55
N ALA A 138 -24.50 -17.42 -2.80
CA ALA A 138 -24.27 -18.31 -3.95
C ALA A 138 -22.96 -19.13 -3.83
N ARG A 139 -22.02 -18.71 -2.97
CA ARG A 139 -20.73 -19.37 -2.79
C ARG A 139 -20.62 -20.18 -1.49
N ARG A 140 -21.71 -20.35 -0.73
CA ARG A 140 -21.76 -21.19 0.47
C ARG A 140 -21.84 -22.70 0.20
N ASN A 141 -21.76 -23.11 -1.06
CA ASN A 141 -21.55 -24.52 -1.41
C ASN A 141 -20.07 -24.86 -1.21
N TYR A 142 -19.78 -25.78 -0.31
CA TYR A 142 -18.42 -26.17 0.06
C TYR A 142 -17.91 -27.41 -0.69
N THR A 143 -18.64 -27.90 -1.68
CA THR A 143 -18.22 -29.04 -2.53
C THR A 143 -16.92 -28.68 -3.27
N GLY A 144 -15.93 -29.55 -3.18
CA GLY A 144 -14.62 -29.34 -3.80
C GLY A 144 -13.69 -28.32 -3.09
N ASN A 145 -14.11 -27.78 -1.94
CA ASN A 145 -13.25 -26.92 -1.14
C ASN A 145 -12.35 -27.76 -0.23
N VAL A 146 -11.08 -27.87 -0.60
CA VAL A 146 -10.07 -28.69 0.09
C VAL A 146 -9.93 -28.30 1.56
N TRP A 147 -9.88 -27.00 1.87
CA TRP A 147 -9.73 -26.53 3.24
C TRP A 147 -10.96 -26.86 4.11
N VAL A 148 -12.14 -26.69 3.56
CA VAL A 148 -13.37 -27.02 4.30
C VAL A 148 -13.51 -28.54 4.48
N ALA A 149 -13.11 -29.34 3.50
CA ALA A 149 -13.09 -30.79 3.61
C ALA A 149 -12.11 -31.21 4.74
N TRP A 150 -10.91 -30.69 4.74
CA TRP A 150 -9.93 -30.90 5.81
C TRP A 150 -10.49 -30.47 7.17
N LEU A 151 -11.04 -29.27 7.29
CA LEU A 151 -11.59 -28.78 8.55
C LEU A 151 -12.71 -29.70 9.08
N LYS A 152 -13.58 -30.19 8.21
CA LYS A 152 -14.65 -31.13 8.57
C LYS A 152 -14.12 -32.52 8.96
N SER A 153 -12.97 -32.93 8.42
CA SER A 153 -12.32 -34.19 8.81
C SER A 153 -11.73 -34.15 10.23
N GLN A 154 -11.50 -32.95 10.79
CA GLN A 154 -11.03 -32.78 12.17
C GLN A 154 -12.16 -32.97 13.20
N ALA A 155 -13.43 -33.01 12.76
CA ALA A 155 -14.55 -33.20 13.65
C ALA A 155 -14.77 -34.69 13.96
N TRP A 156 -14.75 -35.07 15.25
CA TRP A 156 -14.98 -36.45 15.69
C TRP A 156 -16.44 -36.77 15.98
N ASP A 157 -17.33 -35.78 16.04
CA ASP A 157 -18.74 -35.94 16.26
C ASP A 157 -19.63 -34.98 15.44
N MET A 158 -20.95 -35.25 15.43
CA MET A 158 -21.92 -34.42 14.68
C MET A 158 -22.08 -33.03 15.28
N ALA A 159 -21.92 -32.87 16.60
CA ALA A 159 -22.03 -31.56 17.23
C ALA A 159 -20.88 -30.64 16.82
N GLN A 160 -19.67 -31.17 16.71
CA GLN A 160 -18.51 -30.41 16.16
C GLN A 160 -18.70 -30.04 14.70
N ARG A 161 -19.24 -30.96 13.87
CA ARG A 161 -19.56 -30.62 12.48
C ARG A 161 -20.53 -29.45 12.38
N GLY A 162 -21.56 -29.45 13.24
CA GLY A 162 -22.51 -28.33 13.33
C GLY A 162 -21.84 -27.00 13.73
N ARG A 163 -20.89 -27.05 14.69
CA ARG A 163 -20.08 -25.86 15.08
C ARG A 163 -19.21 -25.36 13.94
N ILE A 164 -18.58 -26.25 13.20
CA ILE A 164 -17.78 -25.90 12.01
C ILE A 164 -18.66 -25.19 10.96
N GLU A 165 -19.84 -25.71 10.68
CA GLU A 165 -20.75 -25.09 9.71
C GLU A 165 -21.27 -23.72 10.18
N GLY A 166 -21.54 -23.57 11.48
CA GLY A 166 -21.86 -22.29 12.10
C GLY A 166 -20.72 -21.28 11.93
N MET A 167 -19.49 -21.71 12.20
CA MET A 167 -18.30 -20.90 12.03
C MET A 167 -18.11 -20.47 10.57
N LEU A 168 -18.22 -21.37 9.61
CA LEU A 168 -18.09 -21.06 8.18
C LEU A 168 -19.10 -19.99 7.73
N ARG A 169 -20.33 -20.05 8.28
CA ARG A 169 -21.36 -19.04 8.02
C ARG A 169 -21.02 -17.69 8.67
N ASN A 170 -20.59 -17.69 9.91
CA ASN A 170 -20.28 -16.48 10.68
C ASN A 170 -19.10 -15.71 10.10
N TYR A 171 -18.07 -16.43 9.65
CA TYR A 171 -16.89 -15.83 9.00
C TYR A 171 -17.07 -15.61 7.49
N ASN A 172 -18.29 -15.83 6.96
CA ASN A 172 -18.60 -15.65 5.55
C ASN A 172 -17.59 -16.36 4.63
N VAL A 173 -17.30 -17.62 4.93
CA VAL A 173 -16.44 -18.44 4.07
C VAL A 173 -17.23 -18.91 2.85
N GLY A 174 -16.57 -18.88 1.69
CA GLY A 174 -17.14 -19.32 0.43
C GLY A 174 -16.20 -20.24 -0.36
N THR A 175 -16.72 -20.77 -1.47
CA THR A 175 -15.96 -21.61 -2.40
C THR A 175 -16.00 -21.00 -3.79
N ALA A 176 -14.86 -20.79 -4.41
CA ALA A 176 -14.74 -20.37 -5.80
C ALA A 176 -15.05 -21.54 -6.75
N LYS A 177 -15.30 -21.23 -8.03
CA LYS A 177 -15.57 -22.28 -9.06
C LYS A 177 -14.43 -23.29 -9.20
N ASP A 178 -13.20 -22.89 -8.93
CA ASP A 178 -11.99 -23.70 -9.00
C ASP A 178 -11.62 -24.40 -7.67
N GLY A 179 -12.53 -24.42 -6.70
CA GLY A 179 -12.35 -25.06 -5.38
C GLY A 179 -11.56 -24.22 -4.37
N ARG A 180 -11.03 -23.04 -4.74
CA ARG A 180 -10.34 -22.17 -3.78
C ARG A 180 -11.31 -21.67 -2.72
N THR A 181 -10.80 -21.48 -1.50
CA THR A 181 -11.56 -20.87 -0.40
C THR A 181 -11.64 -19.37 -0.60
N ILE A 182 -12.85 -18.81 -0.46
CA ILE A 182 -13.08 -17.36 -0.48
C ILE A 182 -13.27 -16.89 0.95
N TRP A 183 -12.48 -15.92 1.37
CA TRP A 183 -12.65 -15.20 2.63
C TRP A 183 -13.29 -13.86 2.32
N TRP A 184 -14.62 -13.78 2.49
CA TRP A 184 -15.37 -12.56 2.23
C TRP A 184 -15.08 -11.51 3.31
N GLN A 185 -14.82 -10.29 2.88
CA GLN A 185 -14.55 -9.15 3.75
C GLN A 185 -15.78 -8.23 3.80
N MET A 186 -16.26 -8.03 5.01
CA MET A 186 -17.35 -7.11 5.33
C MET A 186 -16.77 -5.90 6.06
N ASP A 187 -17.38 -4.74 5.88
CA ASP A 187 -17.08 -3.58 6.71
C ASP A 187 -17.88 -3.61 8.03
N GLU A 188 -17.70 -2.57 8.84
CA GLU A 188 -18.34 -2.44 10.16
C GLU A 188 -19.88 -2.36 10.05
N GLU A 189 -20.39 -1.87 8.92
CA GLU A 189 -21.83 -1.81 8.62
C GLU A 189 -22.36 -3.11 7.97
N GLY A 190 -21.52 -4.13 7.84
CA GLY A 190 -21.87 -5.42 7.28
C GLY A 190 -22.04 -5.43 5.76
N ARG A 191 -21.52 -4.44 5.06
CA ARG A 191 -21.52 -4.37 3.58
C ARG A 191 -20.37 -5.19 3.02
N LEU A 192 -20.65 -5.98 1.98
CA LEU A 192 -19.65 -6.80 1.32
C LEU A 192 -18.73 -5.92 0.47
N ARG A 193 -17.44 -5.97 0.73
CA ARG A 193 -16.42 -5.15 0.06
C ARG A 193 -15.61 -5.90 -0.98
N THR A 194 -15.15 -7.08 -0.64
CA THR A 194 -14.30 -7.91 -1.48
C THR A 194 -14.27 -9.33 -0.94
N GLY A 195 -13.55 -10.21 -1.64
CA GLY A 195 -13.24 -11.56 -1.16
C GLY A 195 -11.82 -11.93 -1.50
N LYS A 196 -11.11 -12.52 -0.56
CA LYS A 196 -9.76 -13.03 -0.76
C LYS A 196 -9.81 -14.51 -1.10
N LEU A 197 -9.33 -14.88 -2.29
CA LEU A 197 -9.25 -16.27 -2.74
C LEU A 197 -7.90 -16.86 -2.33
N MET A 198 -7.97 -18.00 -1.65
CA MET A 198 -6.76 -18.68 -1.17
C MET A 198 -6.84 -20.17 -1.53
N ARG A 199 -5.71 -20.73 -1.97
CA ARG A 199 -5.56 -22.17 -2.18
C ARG A 199 -4.97 -22.81 -0.93
N TYR A 200 -5.52 -23.98 -0.57
CA TYR A 200 -5.05 -24.79 0.53
C TYR A 200 -4.67 -26.18 0.03
N GLN A 201 -3.77 -26.84 0.76
CA GLN A 201 -3.36 -28.22 0.59
C GLN A 201 -4.29 -29.14 1.38
N GLU A 202 -4.21 -30.44 1.15
CA GLU A 202 -5.05 -31.44 1.81
C GLU A 202 -4.80 -31.54 3.33
N ASP A 203 -3.64 -31.09 3.79
CA ASP A 203 -3.28 -30.97 5.20
C ASP A 203 -3.82 -29.71 5.89
N GLY A 204 -4.62 -28.90 5.21
CA GLY A 204 -5.22 -27.67 5.71
C GLY A 204 -4.29 -26.45 5.68
N HIS A 205 -3.03 -26.61 5.31
CA HIS A 205 -2.10 -25.49 5.19
C HIS A 205 -2.28 -24.72 3.89
N ARG A 206 -2.01 -23.40 3.96
CA ARG A 206 -2.08 -22.57 2.75
C ARG A 206 -1.02 -23.01 1.74
N ASP A 207 -1.42 -23.17 0.47
CA ASP A 207 -0.48 -23.38 -0.63
C ASP A 207 0.24 -22.06 -0.97
N LYS A 208 1.49 -21.94 -0.50
CA LYS A 208 2.31 -20.72 -0.70
C LYS A 208 2.83 -20.57 -2.13
N ARG A 209 2.73 -21.61 -2.97
CA ARG A 209 3.12 -21.55 -4.39
C ARG A 209 2.11 -20.75 -5.21
N VAL A 210 0.89 -20.58 -4.70
CA VAL A 210 -0.17 -19.82 -5.35
C VAL A 210 -0.43 -18.54 -4.58
N ASN A 211 -0.24 -17.40 -5.24
CA ASN A 211 -0.54 -16.11 -4.65
C ASN A 211 -2.05 -15.94 -4.45
N PRO A 212 -2.49 -15.34 -3.33
CA PRO A 212 -3.88 -14.96 -3.15
C PRO A 212 -4.32 -13.99 -4.24
N THR A 213 -5.57 -14.12 -4.68
CA THR A 213 -6.20 -13.15 -5.58
C THR A 213 -7.44 -12.54 -4.91
N TRP A 214 -7.93 -11.45 -5.45
CA TRP A 214 -9.10 -10.75 -4.92
C TRP A 214 -10.28 -10.88 -5.90
N VAL A 215 -11.50 -10.90 -5.35
CA VAL A 215 -12.76 -10.86 -6.12
C VAL A 215 -13.20 -9.40 -6.28
#